data_89839a9f7caac970d8140ee9fc080607
#
_entry.id   89839a9f7caac970d8140ee9fc080607
#
_cell.length_a   1.000
_cell.length_b   1.000
_cell.length_c   1.000
_cell.angle_alpha   90.00
_cell.angle_beta   90.00
_cell.angle_gamma   90.00
#
_symmetry.space_group_name_H-M   'P 1'
#
loop_
_entity.id
_entity.type
_entity.pdbx_description
1 polymer ?
#
loop_
_entity_poly.entity_id
_entity_poly.type
_entity_poly.pdbx_seq_one_letter_code
_entity_poly.pdbx_strand_id
1 'polypeptide(L)'
;MLMYLTSTKTVKRSFETDRKRAKSLNTYFAGMVVNDLSAQHIRGFIDKRRIDGVTDKTINKEMSLLSAAIKYAKREREWDIPNPVEGRRLRESEGRLRWLTREEADALIGAAKALPQDGHPAFHLADFIVLALHTGCRSGELLGLEWDRVDLRNNLIRLEGDHTKSGRGRSVPINGDARAALLGRARHRAEHCPDSPWVFVNSNPRWKGRRISSVKSAFSAACKRANIEHCTPHTLRHTCASWMVMEGRSLMEVRDILGHSTVKMTERYAHLAPERLREAVSVLETGRTFAVPSSTTHRLRYQ
;
A
#
# COMPACT_ATOMS: atom_id res chain seq x y z
N MET A 1 20.40 -22.21 0.51
CA MET A 1 19.35 -21.43 -0.18
C MET A 1 18.37 -22.33 -0.95
N LEU A 2 18.81 -23.23 -1.82
CA LEU A 2 17.93 -24.09 -2.63
C LEU A 2 16.93 -24.91 -1.76
N MET A 3 17.42 -25.61 -0.73
CA MET A 3 16.57 -26.41 0.18
C MET A 3 15.45 -25.57 0.82
N TYR A 4 15.76 -24.36 1.28
CA TYR A 4 14.76 -23.43 1.83
C TYR A 4 13.72 -23.02 0.79
N LEU A 5 14.14 -22.68 -0.41
CA LEU A 5 13.22 -22.32 -1.49
C LEU A 5 12.33 -23.50 -1.87
N THR A 6 12.87 -24.71 -1.95
CA THR A 6 12.08 -25.92 -2.24
C THR A 6 11.01 -26.16 -1.18
N SER A 7 11.37 -26.06 0.11
CA SER A 7 10.42 -26.27 1.22
C SER A 7 9.31 -25.24 1.31
N THR A 8 9.55 -24.03 0.81
CA THR A 8 8.59 -22.93 0.86
C THR A 8 7.75 -22.76 -0.40
N LYS A 9 8.03 -23.55 -1.45
CA LYS A 9 7.41 -23.42 -2.78
C LYS A 9 5.89 -23.51 -2.78
N THR A 10 5.35 -24.46 -2.01
CA THR A 10 3.89 -24.73 -1.94
C THR A 10 3.17 -23.89 -0.90
N VAL A 11 3.90 -23.37 0.10
CA VAL A 11 3.31 -22.71 1.28
C VAL A 11 3.38 -21.19 1.19
N LYS A 12 4.45 -20.65 0.56
CA LYS A 12 4.73 -19.22 0.65
C LYS A 12 4.21 -18.45 -0.57
N ARG A 13 3.22 -17.58 -0.38
CA ARG A 13 2.67 -16.71 -1.43
C ARG A 13 3.75 -15.83 -2.13
N SER A 14 4.84 -15.48 -1.42
CA SER A 14 5.93 -14.66 -1.95
C SER A 14 7.06 -15.45 -2.62
N PHE A 15 6.88 -16.76 -2.87
CA PHE A 15 7.92 -17.65 -3.38
C PHE A 15 8.65 -17.09 -4.62
N GLU A 16 7.92 -16.65 -5.63
CA GLU A 16 8.52 -16.11 -6.86
C GLU A 16 9.37 -14.85 -6.60
N THR A 17 8.97 -14.03 -5.64
CA THR A 17 9.73 -12.84 -5.24
C THR A 17 11.00 -13.24 -4.51
N ASP A 18 10.92 -14.24 -3.64
CA ASP A 18 12.08 -14.76 -2.90
C ASP A 18 13.05 -15.47 -3.85
N ARG A 19 12.54 -16.20 -4.85
CA ARG A 19 13.36 -16.80 -5.92
C ARG A 19 14.17 -15.74 -6.69
N LYS A 20 13.54 -14.62 -7.02
CA LYS A 20 14.24 -13.50 -7.68
C LYS A 20 15.30 -12.87 -6.77
N ARG A 21 15.01 -12.69 -5.46
CA ARG A 21 16.00 -12.18 -4.49
C ARG A 21 17.14 -13.14 -4.25
N ALA A 22 16.85 -14.45 -4.24
CA ALA A 22 17.88 -15.46 -4.07
C ALA A 22 18.94 -15.44 -5.18
N LYS A 23 18.62 -14.92 -6.37
CA LYS A 23 19.57 -14.83 -7.48
C LYS A 23 20.79 -13.98 -7.11
N SER A 24 20.59 -12.77 -6.54
CA SER A 24 21.69 -11.90 -6.12
C SER A 24 22.52 -12.50 -4.98
N LEU A 25 21.85 -13.14 -4.02
CA LEU A 25 22.53 -13.85 -2.94
C LEU A 25 23.36 -15.03 -3.47
N ASN A 26 22.77 -15.89 -4.31
CA ASN A 26 23.47 -17.02 -4.88
C ASN A 26 24.67 -16.60 -5.76
N THR A 27 24.56 -15.49 -6.49
CA THR A 27 25.67 -14.98 -7.30
C THR A 27 26.82 -14.48 -6.42
N TYR A 28 26.54 -13.75 -5.34
CA TYR A 28 27.57 -13.18 -4.49
C TYR A 28 28.25 -14.24 -3.60
N PHE A 29 27.46 -15.13 -3.00
CA PHE A 29 27.96 -16.17 -2.10
C PHE A 29 28.30 -17.50 -2.80
N ALA A 30 28.41 -17.50 -4.14
CA ALA A 30 28.77 -18.70 -4.88
C ALA A 30 30.17 -19.22 -4.45
N GLY A 31 30.23 -20.52 -4.20
CA GLY A 31 31.47 -21.17 -3.76
C GLY A 31 31.85 -21.00 -2.29
N MET A 32 31.11 -20.17 -1.52
CA MET A 32 31.36 -20.01 -0.08
C MET A 32 30.73 -21.13 0.70
N VAL A 33 31.46 -21.67 1.68
CA VAL A 33 30.95 -22.64 2.63
C VAL A 33 30.10 -21.90 3.66
N VAL A 34 28.92 -22.41 3.98
CA VAL A 34 27.96 -21.74 4.87
C VAL A 34 28.53 -21.50 6.26
N ASN A 35 29.36 -22.44 6.77
CA ASN A 35 30.01 -22.32 8.07
C ASN A 35 31.01 -21.16 8.14
N ASP A 36 31.58 -20.76 7.02
CA ASP A 36 32.58 -19.68 6.95
C ASP A 36 31.93 -18.30 6.76
N LEU A 37 30.61 -18.25 6.63
CA LEU A 37 29.90 -16.99 6.49
C LEU A 37 30.10 -16.13 7.73
N SER A 38 30.73 -14.98 7.54
CA SER A 38 31.08 -14.02 8.58
C SER A 38 30.39 -12.68 8.40
N ALA A 39 30.50 -11.85 9.44
CA ALA A 39 30.11 -10.46 9.40
C ALA A 39 30.79 -9.66 8.27
N GLN A 40 31.99 -10.00 7.91
CA GLN A 40 32.74 -9.35 6.83
C GLN A 40 32.13 -9.68 5.48
N HIS A 41 31.75 -10.93 5.24
CA HIS A 41 31.05 -11.34 4.02
C HIS A 41 29.71 -10.62 3.85
N ILE A 42 28.95 -10.40 4.94
CA ILE A 42 27.70 -9.64 4.88
C ILE A 42 27.95 -8.16 4.57
N ARG A 43 28.97 -7.54 5.16
CA ARG A 43 29.39 -6.16 4.80
C ARG A 43 29.74 -6.06 3.33
N GLY A 44 30.60 -6.95 2.84
CA GLY A 44 30.97 -6.96 1.43
C GLY A 44 29.79 -7.13 0.47
N PHE A 45 28.78 -7.96 0.84
CA PHE A 45 27.52 -8.06 0.10
C PHE A 45 26.75 -6.73 0.08
N ILE A 46 26.60 -6.09 1.24
CA ILE A 46 25.92 -4.79 1.36
C ILE A 46 26.60 -3.75 0.46
N ASP A 47 27.94 -3.64 0.55
CA ASP A 47 28.71 -2.65 -0.21
C ASP A 47 28.60 -2.92 -1.72
N LYS A 48 28.71 -4.17 -2.15
CA LYS A 48 28.48 -4.56 -3.54
C LYS A 48 27.09 -4.16 -4.03
N ARG A 49 26.05 -4.43 -3.24
CA ARG A 49 24.66 -4.09 -3.64
C ARG A 49 24.44 -2.58 -3.69
N ARG A 50 25.10 -1.80 -2.83
CA ARG A 50 25.06 -0.34 -2.90
C ARG A 50 25.76 0.20 -4.15
N ILE A 51 26.92 -0.37 -4.53
CA ILE A 51 27.60 -0.07 -5.80
C ILE A 51 26.68 -0.40 -7.00
N ASP A 52 25.91 -1.49 -6.93
CA ASP A 52 24.92 -1.86 -7.94
C ASP A 52 23.70 -0.91 -7.98
N GLY A 53 23.65 0.15 -7.17
CA GLY A 53 22.56 1.11 -7.09
C GLY A 53 21.30 0.60 -6.37
N VAL A 54 21.41 -0.47 -5.59
CA VAL A 54 20.27 -1.10 -4.90
C VAL A 54 20.00 -0.38 -3.57
N THR A 55 18.74 -0.08 -3.31
CA THR A 55 18.33 0.61 -2.07
C THR A 55 18.49 -0.27 -0.82
N ASP A 56 18.83 0.34 0.33
CA ASP A 56 18.97 -0.34 1.63
C ASP A 56 17.72 -1.17 2.00
N LYS A 57 16.54 -0.71 1.62
CA LYS A 57 15.29 -1.46 1.78
C LYS A 57 15.26 -2.77 1.00
N THR A 58 15.82 -2.81 -0.20
CA THR A 58 15.91 -4.03 -1.00
C THR A 58 17.00 -4.94 -0.46
N ILE A 59 18.14 -4.39 -0.07
CA ILE A 59 19.24 -5.13 0.58
C ILE A 59 18.76 -5.80 1.87
N ASN A 60 17.99 -5.09 2.72
CA ASN A 60 17.38 -5.64 3.92
C ASN A 60 16.46 -6.86 3.63
N LYS A 61 15.73 -6.82 2.52
CA LYS A 61 14.87 -7.95 2.10
C LYS A 61 15.68 -9.14 1.62
N GLU A 62 16.79 -8.91 0.92
CA GLU A 62 17.73 -9.96 0.49
C GLU A 62 18.40 -10.60 1.72
N MET A 63 18.91 -9.78 2.64
CA MET A 63 19.48 -10.27 3.90
C MET A 63 18.47 -11.03 4.76
N SER A 64 17.21 -10.56 4.81
CA SER A 64 16.14 -11.27 5.53
C SER A 64 15.87 -12.64 4.94
N LEU A 65 15.98 -12.80 3.61
CA LEU A 65 15.85 -14.08 2.94
C LEU A 65 17.02 -15.02 3.29
N LEU A 66 18.26 -14.50 3.31
CA LEU A 66 19.44 -15.26 3.73
C LEU A 66 19.31 -15.73 5.19
N SER A 67 18.94 -14.83 6.10
CA SER A 67 18.70 -15.16 7.52
C SER A 67 17.60 -16.23 7.68
N ALA A 68 16.52 -16.14 6.91
CA ALA A 68 15.45 -17.14 6.93
C ALA A 68 15.94 -18.52 6.45
N ALA A 69 16.78 -18.56 5.41
CA ALA A 69 17.36 -19.80 4.91
C ALA A 69 18.33 -20.45 5.93
N ILE A 70 19.13 -19.64 6.64
CA ILE A 70 20.02 -20.10 7.70
C ILE A 70 19.19 -20.64 8.89
N LYS A 71 18.17 -19.91 9.34
CA LYS A 71 17.27 -20.36 10.41
C LYS A 71 16.54 -21.65 10.05
N TYR A 72 16.15 -21.81 8.79
CA TYR A 72 15.58 -23.05 8.29
C TYR A 72 16.58 -24.21 8.40
N ALA A 73 17.83 -24.02 7.98
CA ALA A 73 18.86 -25.04 8.06
C ALA A 73 19.16 -25.44 9.52
N LYS A 74 19.22 -24.48 10.43
CA LYS A 74 19.37 -24.75 11.88
C LYS A 74 18.23 -25.57 12.43
N ARG A 75 16.99 -25.23 12.11
CA ARG A 75 15.79 -25.86 12.68
C ARG A 75 15.47 -27.21 12.04
N GLU A 76 15.53 -27.30 10.71
CA GLU A 76 15.05 -28.48 9.96
C GLU A 76 16.15 -29.45 9.58
N ARG A 77 17.41 -29.04 9.71
CA ARG A 77 18.57 -29.85 9.36
C ARG A 77 19.58 -29.97 10.49
N GLU A 78 19.26 -29.36 11.64
CA GLU A 78 20.10 -29.38 12.86
C GLU A 78 21.56 -28.90 12.60
N TRP A 79 21.73 -28.05 11.59
CA TRP A 79 23.06 -27.52 11.28
C TRP A 79 23.47 -26.49 12.34
N ASP A 80 24.64 -26.69 12.94
CA ASP A 80 25.22 -25.69 13.84
C ASP A 80 26.04 -24.67 13.01
N ILE A 81 25.33 -23.69 12.47
CA ILE A 81 25.90 -22.62 11.63
C ILE A 81 25.61 -21.26 12.21
N PRO A 82 26.55 -20.30 12.15
CA PRO A 82 26.30 -18.94 12.60
C PRO A 82 25.29 -18.24 11.68
N ASN A 83 24.54 -17.27 12.23
CA ASN A 83 23.74 -16.36 11.41
C ASN A 83 24.33 -14.93 11.41
N PRO A 84 25.26 -14.64 10.51
CA PRO A 84 25.97 -13.37 10.49
C PRO A 84 25.10 -12.18 10.07
N VAL A 85 23.85 -12.40 9.69
CA VAL A 85 22.89 -11.35 9.30
C VAL A 85 22.21 -10.71 10.52
N GLU A 86 22.17 -11.41 11.66
CA GLU A 86 21.49 -10.91 12.86
C GLU A 86 22.11 -9.58 13.34
N GLY A 87 21.24 -8.65 13.74
CA GLY A 87 21.63 -7.32 14.20
C GLY A 87 22.12 -6.35 13.11
N ARG A 88 22.10 -6.74 11.82
CA ARG A 88 22.69 -5.95 10.71
C ARG A 88 21.68 -5.31 9.79
N ARG A 89 20.49 -5.03 10.29
CA ARG A 89 19.48 -4.32 9.49
C ARG A 89 19.95 -2.89 9.21
N LEU A 90 19.94 -2.52 7.93
CA LEU A 90 20.25 -1.16 7.49
C LEU A 90 19.09 -0.21 7.83
N ARG A 91 19.42 1.04 8.11
CA ARG A 91 18.43 2.10 8.30
C ARG A 91 17.74 2.38 6.97
N GLU A 92 16.45 2.14 6.91
CA GLU A 92 15.66 2.47 5.72
C GLU A 92 15.27 3.95 5.78
N SER A 93 15.41 4.66 4.66
CA SER A 93 14.83 6.00 4.54
C SER A 93 13.30 5.88 4.59
N GLU A 94 12.66 6.70 5.39
CA GLU A 94 11.22 6.87 5.32
C GLU A 94 10.88 7.44 3.95
N GLY A 95 10.19 6.64 3.14
CA GLY A 95 9.72 7.10 1.83
C GLY A 95 8.74 8.27 2.02
N ARG A 96 8.90 9.32 1.23
CA ARG A 96 7.96 10.45 1.23
C ARG A 96 6.54 9.91 0.98
N LEU A 97 5.60 10.31 1.83
CA LEU A 97 4.19 10.00 1.64
C LEU A 97 3.65 10.86 0.49
N ARG A 98 3.46 10.24 -0.69
CA ARG A 98 2.81 10.91 -1.83
C ARG A 98 1.32 10.65 -1.77
N TRP A 99 0.52 11.71 -1.84
CA TRP A 99 -0.93 11.71 -2.03
C TRP A 99 -1.31 12.76 -3.07
N LEU A 100 -2.46 12.62 -3.69
CA LEU A 100 -2.95 13.53 -4.72
C LEU A 100 -3.80 14.64 -4.09
N THR A 101 -3.70 15.87 -4.61
CA THR A 101 -4.69 16.90 -4.36
C THR A 101 -6.02 16.54 -5.03
N ARG A 102 -7.10 17.28 -4.77
CA ARG A 102 -8.39 17.05 -5.45
C ARG A 102 -8.25 17.32 -6.96
N GLU A 103 -7.56 18.39 -7.32
CA GLU A 103 -7.30 18.79 -8.70
C GLU A 103 -6.45 17.77 -9.46
N GLU A 104 -5.41 17.23 -8.82
CA GLU A 104 -4.61 16.14 -9.40
C GLU A 104 -5.44 14.87 -9.61
N ALA A 105 -6.32 14.54 -8.67
CA ALA A 105 -7.19 13.36 -8.80
C ALA A 105 -8.19 13.52 -9.96
N ASP A 106 -8.79 14.69 -10.09
CA ASP A 106 -9.71 15.02 -11.18
C ASP A 106 -9.00 15.01 -12.55
N ALA A 107 -7.79 15.59 -12.62
CA ALA A 107 -6.96 15.55 -13.82
C ALA A 107 -6.60 14.10 -14.19
N LEU A 108 -6.26 13.25 -13.22
CA LEU A 108 -5.95 11.84 -13.46
C LEU A 108 -7.17 11.06 -13.97
N ILE A 109 -8.35 11.27 -13.39
CA ILE A 109 -9.60 10.66 -13.83
C ILE A 109 -9.95 11.12 -15.25
N GLY A 110 -9.82 12.42 -15.55
CA GLY A 110 -10.00 12.99 -16.88
C GLY A 110 -9.05 12.38 -17.91
N ALA A 111 -7.76 12.29 -17.57
CA ALA A 111 -6.76 11.66 -18.41
C ALA A 111 -7.04 10.18 -18.66
N ALA A 112 -7.52 9.45 -17.65
CA ALA A 112 -7.88 8.05 -17.78
C ALA A 112 -9.09 7.84 -18.70
N LYS A 113 -10.10 8.72 -18.64
CA LYS A 113 -11.27 8.71 -19.55
C LYS A 113 -10.88 9.00 -21.00
N ALA A 114 -9.84 9.83 -21.21
CA ALA A 114 -9.38 10.23 -22.53
C ALA A 114 -8.38 9.24 -23.17
N LEU A 115 -8.01 8.14 -22.48
CA LEU A 115 -7.22 7.09 -23.10
C LEU A 115 -8.07 6.32 -24.14
N PRO A 116 -7.44 5.82 -25.24
CA PRO A 116 -8.17 5.03 -26.24
C PRO A 116 -8.94 3.89 -25.61
N GLN A 117 -10.22 3.79 -25.93
CA GLN A 117 -11.14 2.81 -25.33
C GLN A 117 -11.36 1.56 -26.20
N ASP A 118 -11.04 1.63 -27.48
CA ASP A 118 -11.29 0.57 -28.45
C ASP A 118 -10.38 -0.65 -28.21
N GLY A 119 -10.95 -1.64 -27.52
CA GLY A 119 -10.28 -2.92 -27.26
C GLY A 119 -9.12 -2.87 -26.27
N HIS A 120 -8.83 -1.70 -25.69
CA HIS A 120 -7.70 -1.51 -24.76
C HIS A 120 -8.10 -1.70 -23.28
N PRO A 121 -7.21 -2.25 -22.44
CA PRO A 121 -7.45 -2.41 -21.00
C PRO A 121 -7.62 -1.07 -20.23
N ALA A 122 -7.52 0.07 -20.90
CA ALA A 122 -7.71 1.41 -20.33
C ALA A 122 -9.18 1.75 -20.01
N PHE A 123 -10.12 1.08 -20.63
CA PHE A 123 -11.56 1.35 -20.59
C PHE A 123 -12.17 1.44 -19.18
N HIS A 124 -11.60 0.75 -18.21
CA HIS A 124 -12.07 0.71 -16.81
C HIS A 124 -11.15 1.45 -15.86
N LEU A 125 -10.12 2.13 -16.36
CA LEU A 125 -9.13 2.76 -15.51
C LEU A 125 -9.73 3.91 -14.68
N ALA A 126 -10.61 4.71 -15.27
CA ALA A 126 -11.26 5.81 -14.57
C ALA A 126 -12.09 5.29 -13.38
N ASP A 127 -12.91 4.25 -13.59
CA ASP A 127 -13.70 3.64 -12.52
C ASP A 127 -12.80 3.00 -11.45
N PHE A 128 -11.69 2.38 -11.86
CA PHE A 128 -10.70 1.84 -10.93
C PHE A 128 -10.10 2.95 -10.05
N ILE A 129 -9.75 4.10 -10.63
CA ILE A 129 -9.18 5.25 -9.91
C ILE A 129 -10.21 5.78 -8.91
N VAL A 130 -11.45 6.00 -9.34
CA VAL A 130 -12.54 6.47 -8.47
C VAL A 130 -12.74 5.49 -7.31
N LEU A 131 -12.90 4.20 -7.58
CA LEU A 131 -13.06 3.20 -6.52
C LEU A 131 -11.87 3.15 -5.57
N ALA A 132 -10.64 3.23 -6.06
CA ALA A 132 -9.46 3.23 -5.21
C ALA A 132 -9.37 4.47 -4.31
N LEU A 133 -9.74 5.66 -4.81
CA LEU A 133 -9.77 6.91 -4.05
C LEU A 133 -10.87 6.92 -2.99
N HIS A 134 -12.05 6.37 -3.29
CA HIS A 134 -13.22 6.47 -2.40
C HIS A 134 -13.41 5.27 -1.47
N THR A 135 -12.67 4.18 -1.66
CA THR A 135 -12.73 2.99 -0.79
C THR A 135 -11.43 2.69 -0.08
N GLY A 136 -10.31 3.24 -0.56
CA GLY A 136 -8.97 2.91 -0.07
C GLY A 136 -8.57 1.44 -0.26
N CYS A 137 -9.30 0.66 -1.05
CA CYS A 137 -8.98 -0.73 -1.34
C CYS A 137 -7.62 -0.87 -2.03
N ARG A 138 -6.92 -1.99 -1.78
CA ARG A 138 -5.69 -2.30 -2.52
C ARG A 138 -6.03 -2.63 -3.97
N SER A 139 -5.10 -2.32 -4.89
CA SER A 139 -5.29 -2.64 -6.32
C SER A 139 -5.65 -4.11 -6.57
N GLY A 140 -5.03 -5.03 -5.82
CA GLY A 140 -5.35 -6.46 -5.95
C GLY A 140 -6.74 -6.82 -5.42
N GLU A 141 -7.23 -6.13 -4.39
CA GLU A 141 -8.57 -6.30 -3.83
C GLU A 141 -9.63 -5.82 -4.84
N LEU A 142 -9.42 -4.66 -5.48
CA LEU A 142 -10.33 -4.14 -6.51
C LEU A 142 -10.31 -4.99 -7.78
N LEU A 143 -9.13 -5.34 -8.29
CA LEU A 143 -9.01 -6.14 -9.52
C LEU A 143 -9.46 -7.60 -9.33
N GLY A 144 -9.51 -8.08 -8.09
CA GLY A 144 -10.05 -9.38 -7.72
C GLY A 144 -11.45 -9.32 -7.12
N LEU A 145 -12.16 -8.19 -7.26
CA LEU A 145 -13.50 -8.02 -6.72
C LEU A 145 -14.52 -8.74 -7.61
N GLU A 146 -15.36 -9.55 -7.00
CA GLU A 146 -16.47 -10.24 -7.61
C GLU A 146 -17.79 -9.56 -7.22
N TRP A 147 -18.82 -9.70 -8.07
CA TRP A 147 -20.12 -9.05 -7.87
C TRP A 147 -20.90 -9.58 -6.67
N ASP A 148 -20.70 -10.82 -6.26
CA ASP A 148 -21.31 -11.42 -5.08
C ASP A 148 -20.87 -10.75 -3.76
N ARG A 149 -19.74 -10.03 -3.81
CA ARG A 149 -19.20 -9.23 -2.68
C ARG A 149 -19.60 -7.77 -2.73
N VAL A 150 -20.33 -7.33 -3.75
CA VAL A 150 -20.79 -5.95 -3.90
C VAL A 150 -22.25 -5.86 -3.49
N ASP A 151 -22.50 -5.30 -2.33
CA ASP A 151 -23.84 -5.08 -1.81
C ASP A 151 -24.29 -3.64 -2.09
N LEU A 152 -24.89 -3.42 -3.26
CA LEU A 152 -25.39 -2.10 -3.65
C LEU A 152 -26.63 -1.63 -2.88
N ARG A 153 -27.33 -2.53 -2.17
CA ARG A 153 -28.48 -2.17 -1.33
C ARG A 153 -28.01 -1.51 -0.04
N ASN A 154 -26.99 -2.11 0.59
CA ASN A 154 -26.42 -1.62 1.84
C ASN A 154 -25.21 -0.71 1.63
N ASN A 155 -24.81 -0.44 0.36
CA ASN A 155 -23.62 0.34 0.00
C ASN A 155 -22.32 -0.18 0.64
N LEU A 156 -22.06 -1.47 0.49
CA LEU A 156 -20.89 -2.15 1.07
C LEU A 156 -20.16 -3.00 0.04
N ILE A 157 -18.84 -3.06 0.15
CA ILE A 157 -17.99 -4.09 -0.47
C ILE A 157 -17.49 -4.99 0.66
N ARG A 158 -17.72 -6.31 0.53
CA ARG A 158 -17.24 -7.33 1.48
C ARG A 158 -15.91 -7.88 0.98
N LEU A 159 -14.86 -7.73 1.77
CA LEU A 159 -13.53 -8.27 1.47
C LEU A 159 -13.23 -9.37 2.48
N GLU A 160 -13.18 -10.61 2.02
CA GLU A 160 -12.87 -11.77 2.84
C GLU A 160 -11.37 -11.93 3.10
N GLY A 161 -11.01 -12.65 4.17
CA GLY A 161 -9.62 -12.83 4.59
C GLY A 161 -8.72 -13.42 3.50
N ASP A 162 -9.21 -14.39 2.75
CA ASP A 162 -8.46 -15.09 1.69
C ASP A 162 -8.09 -14.18 0.52
N HIS A 163 -8.83 -13.10 0.34
CA HIS A 163 -8.60 -12.08 -0.70
C HIS A 163 -7.80 -10.89 -0.19
N THR A 164 -7.55 -10.79 1.12
CA THR A 164 -6.78 -9.70 1.71
C THR A 164 -5.34 -10.13 2.01
N LYS A 165 -4.40 -9.18 1.92
CA LYS A 165 -3.00 -9.43 2.29
C LYS A 165 -2.82 -9.70 3.78
N SER A 166 -3.74 -9.22 4.61
CA SER A 166 -3.71 -9.35 6.08
C SER A 166 -4.36 -10.63 6.61
N GLY A 167 -5.05 -11.40 5.75
CA GLY A 167 -5.82 -12.57 6.16
C GLY A 167 -7.08 -12.24 6.99
N ARG A 168 -7.45 -10.94 7.10
CA ARG A 168 -8.66 -10.50 7.84
C ARG A 168 -9.67 -9.93 6.88
N GLY A 169 -10.91 -10.39 6.98
CA GLY A 169 -12.05 -9.82 6.27
C GLY A 169 -12.41 -8.43 6.80
N ARG A 170 -12.99 -7.61 5.93
CA ARG A 170 -13.60 -6.32 6.30
C ARG A 170 -14.70 -5.93 5.34
N SER A 171 -15.64 -5.13 5.81
CA SER A 171 -16.61 -4.44 4.97
C SER A 171 -16.17 -3.00 4.74
N VAL A 172 -16.21 -2.55 3.49
CA VAL A 172 -15.83 -1.20 3.10
C VAL A 172 -17.09 -0.47 2.62
N PRO A 173 -17.51 0.60 3.31
CA PRO A 173 -18.62 1.45 2.84
C PRO A 173 -18.28 2.09 1.49
N ILE A 174 -19.29 2.22 0.63
CA ILE A 174 -19.18 2.92 -0.65
C ILE A 174 -20.05 4.18 -0.63
N ASN A 175 -19.47 5.28 -1.03
CA ASN A 175 -20.16 6.55 -1.21
C ASN A 175 -20.79 6.67 -2.62
N GLY A 176 -21.39 7.81 -2.93
CA GLY A 176 -22.06 8.06 -4.21
C GLY A 176 -21.17 7.85 -5.41
N ASP A 177 -19.91 8.35 -5.37
CA ASP A 177 -18.96 8.24 -6.48
C ASP A 177 -18.51 6.80 -6.72
N ALA A 178 -18.17 6.07 -5.64
CA ALA A 178 -17.85 4.66 -5.72
C ALA A 178 -19.04 3.83 -6.23
N ARG A 179 -20.26 4.17 -5.81
CA ARG A 179 -21.49 3.53 -6.31
C ARG A 179 -21.70 3.81 -7.80
N ALA A 180 -21.50 5.03 -8.25
CA ALA A 180 -21.63 5.40 -9.67
C ALA A 180 -20.63 4.62 -10.54
N ALA A 181 -19.36 4.51 -10.10
CA ALA A 181 -18.34 3.72 -10.78
C ALA A 181 -18.71 2.23 -10.85
N LEU A 182 -19.23 1.64 -9.76
CA LEU A 182 -19.70 0.25 -9.75
C LEU A 182 -20.89 0.05 -10.70
N LEU A 183 -21.86 0.97 -10.75
CA LEU A 183 -22.97 0.91 -11.70
C LEU A 183 -22.48 1.01 -13.15
N GLY A 184 -21.46 1.80 -13.44
CA GLY A 184 -20.77 1.82 -14.72
C GLY A 184 -20.18 0.46 -15.08
N ARG A 185 -19.52 -0.21 -14.13
CA ARG A 185 -18.98 -1.56 -14.32
C ARG A 185 -20.07 -2.62 -14.51
N ALA A 186 -21.19 -2.50 -13.80
CA ALA A 186 -22.32 -3.42 -13.95
C ALA A 186 -22.92 -3.33 -15.37
N ARG A 187 -23.12 -2.11 -15.89
CA ARG A 187 -23.59 -1.90 -17.29
C ARG A 187 -22.61 -2.49 -18.29
N HIS A 188 -21.32 -2.19 -18.18
CA HIS A 188 -20.30 -2.75 -19.04
C HIS A 188 -20.28 -4.29 -19.02
N ARG A 189 -20.39 -4.90 -17.82
CA ARG A 189 -20.45 -6.35 -17.68
C ARG A 189 -21.68 -6.91 -18.40
N ALA A 190 -22.87 -6.34 -18.18
CA ALA A 190 -24.12 -6.78 -18.78
C ALA A 190 -24.06 -6.75 -20.31
N GLU A 191 -23.41 -5.74 -20.88
CA GLU A 191 -23.30 -5.55 -22.33
C GLU A 191 -22.24 -6.46 -22.96
N HIS A 192 -21.09 -6.66 -22.33
CA HIS A 192 -19.94 -7.31 -22.97
C HIS A 192 -19.58 -8.68 -22.41
N CYS A 193 -19.85 -8.95 -21.12
CA CYS A 193 -19.42 -10.17 -20.43
C CYS A 193 -20.42 -10.58 -19.33
N PRO A 194 -21.70 -10.87 -19.65
CA PRO A 194 -22.78 -11.05 -18.67
C PRO A 194 -22.50 -12.17 -17.66
N ASP A 195 -21.83 -13.25 -18.08
CA ASP A 195 -21.55 -14.43 -17.26
C ASP A 195 -20.30 -14.27 -16.37
N SER A 196 -19.56 -13.16 -16.52
CA SER A 196 -18.33 -12.96 -15.73
C SER A 196 -18.66 -12.58 -14.28
N PRO A 197 -18.01 -13.21 -13.28
CA PRO A 197 -18.19 -12.81 -11.87
C PRO A 197 -17.48 -11.50 -11.52
N TRP A 198 -16.52 -11.04 -12.34
CA TRP A 198 -15.60 -9.97 -12.02
C TRP A 198 -16.18 -8.58 -12.24
N VAL A 199 -15.94 -7.66 -11.29
CA VAL A 199 -16.23 -6.23 -11.44
C VAL A 199 -15.33 -5.61 -12.52
N PHE A 200 -14.04 -5.97 -12.51
CA PHE A 200 -13.07 -5.53 -13.51
C PHE A 200 -12.77 -6.66 -14.49
N VAL A 201 -13.63 -6.76 -15.50
CA VAL A 201 -13.59 -7.81 -16.52
C VAL A 201 -12.99 -7.31 -17.82
N ASN A 202 -12.25 -8.18 -18.49
CA ASN A 202 -11.72 -7.96 -19.84
C ASN A 202 -12.82 -8.16 -20.90
N SER A 203 -13.03 -7.14 -21.74
CA SER A 203 -13.90 -7.24 -22.92
C SER A 203 -13.13 -7.53 -24.21
N ASN A 204 -11.78 -7.46 -24.20
CA ASN A 204 -10.95 -7.82 -25.35
C ASN A 204 -11.18 -9.28 -25.75
N PRO A 205 -11.38 -9.60 -27.04
CA PRO A 205 -11.69 -10.96 -27.52
C PRO A 205 -10.73 -12.04 -27.00
N ARG A 206 -9.43 -11.74 -26.92
CA ARG A 206 -8.40 -12.70 -26.46
C ARG A 206 -8.56 -13.07 -24.97
N TRP A 207 -9.11 -12.17 -24.15
CA TRP A 207 -9.20 -12.32 -22.69
C TRP A 207 -10.62 -12.14 -22.17
N LYS A 208 -11.62 -12.16 -23.06
CA LYS A 208 -13.02 -11.90 -22.75
C LYS A 208 -13.49 -12.73 -21.56
N GLY A 209 -14.18 -12.08 -20.61
CA GLY A 209 -14.72 -12.71 -19.42
C GLY A 209 -13.71 -12.91 -18.29
N ARG A 210 -12.40 -12.79 -18.54
CA ARG A 210 -11.37 -12.93 -17.51
C ARG A 210 -11.18 -11.62 -16.75
N ARG A 211 -10.77 -11.73 -15.47
CA ARG A 211 -10.44 -10.55 -14.67
C ARG A 211 -9.26 -9.79 -15.26
N ILE A 212 -9.25 -8.48 -15.05
CA ILE A 212 -8.07 -7.65 -15.31
C ILE A 212 -7.04 -7.90 -14.21
N SER A 213 -5.84 -8.28 -14.60
CA SER A 213 -4.78 -8.62 -13.65
C SER A 213 -3.92 -7.42 -13.25
N SER A 214 -3.87 -6.37 -14.08
CA SER A 214 -3.02 -5.19 -13.84
C SER A 214 -3.53 -3.98 -14.59
N VAL A 215 -3.49 -2.83 -13.95
CA VAL A 215 -3.74 -1.51 -14.55
C VAL A 215 -2.47 -0.67 -14.68
N LYS A 216 -1.29 -1.22 -14.38
CA LYS A 216 -0.05 -0.44 -14.23
C LYS A 216 0.33 0.35 -15.47
N SER A 217 0.28 -0.24 -16.65
CA SER A 217 0.66 0.43 -17.91
C SER A 217 -0.31 1.55 -18.25
N ALA A 218 -1.62 1.28 -18.21
CA ALA A 218 -2.66 2.28 -18.46
C ALA A 218 -2.62 3.41 -17.40
N PHE A 219 -2.40 3.07 -16.13
CA PHE A 219 -2.26 4.04 -15.06
C PHE A 219 -1.03 4.95 -15.27
N SER A 220 0.12 4.38 -15.65
CA SER A 220 1.32 5.17 -15.98
C SER A 220 1.08 6.11 -17.16
N ALA A 221 0.37 5.66 -18.20
CA ALA A 221 0.00 6.49 -19.33
C ALA A 221 -0.94 7.66 -18.92
N ALA A 222 -1.93 7.38 -18.05
CA ALA A 222 -2.82 8.42 -17.51
C ALA A 222 -2.06 9.43 -16.66
N CYS A 223 -1.16 9.01 -15.78
CA CYS A 223 -0.30 9.90 -14.99
C CYS A 223 0.55 10.80 -15.88
N LYS A 224 1.18 10.22 -16.91
CA LYS A 224 1.99 10.99 -17.87
C LYS A 224 1.14 12.04 -18.61
N ARG A 225 -0.08 11.65 -19.06
CA ARG A 225 -1.01 12.56 -19.73
C ARG A 225 -1.50 13.69 -18.82
N ALA A 226 -1.72 13.41 -17.54
CA ALA A 226 -2.12 14.37 -16.52
C ALA A 226 -0.96 15.18 -15.94
N ASN A 227 0.29 14.95 -16.39
CA ASN A 227 1.51 15.55 -15.85
C ASN A 227 1.67 15.34 -14.34
N ILE A 228 1.36 14.12 -13.85
CA ILE A 228 1.45 13.75 -12.44
C ILE A 228 2.64 12.81 -12.25
N GLU A 229 3.62 13.28 -11.48
CA GLU A 229 4.82 12.50 -11.17
C GLU A 229 4.70 11.68 -9.88
N HIS A 230 5.56 10.66 -9.76
CA HIS A 230 5.67 9.82 -8.57
C HIS A 230 4.36 9.22 -8.07
N CYS A 231 3.43 8.95 -9.00
CA CYS A 231 2.12 8.37 -8.70
C CYS A 231 2.04 6.91 -9.15
N THR A 232 1.50 6.08 -8.29
CA THR A 232 1.26 4.65 -8.53
C THR A 232 -0.17 4.30 -8.10
N PRO A 233 -0.75 3.16 -8.51
CA PRO A 233 -2.05 2.75 -8.01
C PRO A 233 -2.13 2.66 -6.47
N HIS A 234 -0.99 2.47 -5.77
CA HIS A 234 -0.97 2.49 -4.31
C HIS A 234 -1.06 3.91 -3.74
N THR A 235 -0.64 4.92 -4.50
CA THR A 235 -0.80 6.33 -4.14
C THR A 235 -2.27 6.71 -3.96
N LEU A 236 -3.20 6.12 -4.73
CA LEU A 236 -4.64 6.35 -4.58
C LEU A 236 -5.15 5.97 -3.18
N ARG A 237 -4.66 4.85 -2.65
CA ARG A 237 -4.98 4.43 -1.28
C ARG A 237 -4.35 5.35 -0.22
N HIS A 238 -3.15 5.85 -0.45
CA HIS A 238 -2.55 6.88 0.39
C HIS A 238 -3.37 8.16 0.34
N THR A 239 -3.85 8.55 -0.84
CA THR A 239 -4.72 9.71 -1.04
C THR A 239 -6.03 9.57 -0.26
N CYS A 240 -6.70 8.43 -0.36
CA CYS A 240 -7.90 8.15 0.43
C CYS A 240 -7.66 8.35 1.93
N ALA A 241 -6.59 7.77 2.46
CA ALA A 241 -6.22 7.91 3.87
C ALA A 241 -5.91 9.36 4.24
N SER A 242 -5.14 10.06 3.40
CA SER A 242 -4.75 11.46 3.64
C SER A 242 -5.96 12.38 3.65
N TRP A 243 -6.86 12.24 2.67
CA TRP A 243 -8.09 13.03 2.63
C TRP A 243 -8.98 12.79 3.84
N MET A 244 -9.16 11.53 4.26
CA MET A 244 -9.93 11.22 5.47
C MET A 244 -9.36 11.89 6.72
N VAL A 245 -8.02 11.85 6.90
CA VAL A 245 -7.36 12.47 8.05
C VAL A 245 -7.45 13.99 7.98
N MET A 246 -7.28 14.61 6.83
CA MET A 246 -7.45 16.06 6.62
C MET A 246 -8.88 16.51 6.92
N GLU A 247 -9.88 15.70 6.57
CA GLU A 247 -11.31 15.93 6.88
C GLU A 247 -11.65 15.52 8.32
N GLY A 248 -10.65 15.33 9.16
CA GLY A 248 -10.84 15.15 10.57
C GLY A 248 -11.28 13.74 11.00
N ARG A 249 -11.22 12.71 10.16
CA ARG A 249 -11.50 11.34 10.61
C ARG A 249 -10.38 10.82 11.52
N SER A 250 -10.75 10.03 12.52
CA SER A 250 -9.78 9.45 13.45
C SER A 250 -8.87 8.43 12.76
N LEU A 251 -7.64 8.26 13.26
CA LEU A 251 -6.73 7.24 12.74
C LEU A 251 -7.29 5.81 12.88
N MET A 252 -8.20 5.59 13.83
CA MET A 252 -8.89 4.31 14.02
C MET A 252 -9.88 4.05 12.88
N GLU A 253 -10.73 5.01 12.53
CA GLU A 253 -11.64 4.91 11.39
C GLU A 253 -10.88 4.65 10.09
N VAL A 254 -9.80 5.42 9.85
CA VAL A 254 -8.93 5.24 8.67
C VAL A 254 -8.29 3.86 8.67
N ARG A 255 -7.79 3.37 9.81
CA ARG A 255 -7.25 2.01 9.96
C ARG A 255 -8.27 0.96 9.54
N ASP A 256 -9.50 1.08 10.02
CA ASP A 256 -10.54 0.06 9.82
C ASP A 256 -11.00 0.03 8.36
N ILE A 257 -11.23 1.18 7.74
CA ILE A 257 -11.59 1.28 6.32
C ILE A 257 -10.47 0.71 5.44
N LEU A 258 -9.22 1.08 5.73
CA LEU A 258 -8.08 0.57 4.97
C LEU A 258 -7.77 -0.91 5.27
N GLY A 259 -8.20 -1.44 6.42
CA GLY A 259 -7.83 -2.78 6.87
C GLY A 259 -6.33 -2.90 7.17
N HIS A 260 -5.78 -1.93 7.92
CA HIS A 260 -4.44 -2.02 8.46
C HIS A 260 -4.44 -2.92 9.70
N SER A 261 -3.47 -3.82 9.79
CA SER A 261 -3.37 -4.75 10.92
C SER A 261 -3.02 -4.07 12.24
N THR A 262 -2.39 -2.90 12.19
CA THR A 262 -2.00 -2.09 13.35
C THR A 262 -2.24 -0.60 13.09
N VAL A 263 -2.51 0.17 14.15
CA VAL A 263 -2.63 1.63 14.07
C VAL A 263 -1.33 2.27 13.60
N LYS A 264 -0.19 1.71 13.99
CA LYS A 264 1.15 2.17 13.58
C LYS A 264 1.30 2.34 12.07
N MET A 265 0.61 1.53 11.26
CA MET A 265 0.59 1.70 9.81
C MET A 265 -0.17 2.95 9.35
N THR A 266 -1.08 3.45 10.18
CA THR A 266 -1.92 4.63 9.91
C THR A 266 -1.31 5.91 10.50
N GLU A 267 -0.46 5.80 11.53
CA GLU A 267 0.24 6.92 12.17
C GLU A 267 1.05 7.78 11.19
N ARG A 268 1.48 7.20 10.08
CA ARG A 268 2.16 7.94 9.00
C ARG A 268 1.34 9.09 8.40
N TYR A 269 0.03 9.13 8.62
CA TYR A 269 -0.87 10.18 8.17
C TYR A 269 -1.17 11.21 9.26
N ALA A 270 -0.78 10.97 10.51
CA ALA A 270 -1.14 11.80 11.67
C ALA A 270 -0.73 13.27 11.50
N HIS A 271 0.42 13.51 10.86
CA HIS A 271 0.95 14.85 10.61
C HIS A 271 0.09 15.70 9.67
N LEU A 272 -0.90 15.10 8.98
CA LEU A 272 -1.81 15.79 8.07
C LEU A 272 -3.03 16.42 8.76
N ALA A 273 -3.19 16.26 10.08
CA ALA A 273 -4.27 16.82 10.88
C ALA A 273 -3.77 17.74 12.02
N PRO A 274 -3.02 18.82 11.72
CA PRO A 274 -2.43 19.66 12.77
C PRO A 274 -3.47 20.42 13.58
N GLU A 275 -4.63 20.76 13.02
CA GLU A 275 -5.68 21.55 13.67
C GLU A 275 -6.43 20.75 14.75
N ARG A 276 -6.50 19.44 14.63
CA ARG A 276 -7.17 18.59 15.64
C ARG A 276 -6.55 18.64 17.03
N LEU A 277 -5.26 18.93 17.13
CA LEU A 277 -4.63 19.11 18.44
C LEU A 277 -5.12 20.40 19.14
N ARG A 278 -5.39 21.45 18.37
CA ARG A 278 -5.99 22.68 18.89
C ARG A 278 -7.44 22.45 19.31
N GLU A 279 -8.24 21.81 18.48
CA GLU A 279 -9.62 21.43 18.78
C GLU A 279 -9.70 20.51 20.01
N ALA A 280 -8.80 19.52 20.12
CA ALA A 280 -8.75 18.62 21.25
C ALA A 280 -8.44 19.36 22.57
N VAL A 281 -7.61 20.40 22.55
CA VAL A 281 -7.31 21.22 23.71
C VAL A 281 -8.47 22.18 24.02
N SER A 282 -9.16 22.72 23.03
CA SER A 282 -10.29 23.63 23.23
C SER A 282 -11.46 22.97 23.97
N VAL A 283 -11.61 21.64 23.88
CA VAL A 283 -12.61 20.88 24.68
C VAL A 283 -12.34 21.03 26.20
N LEU A 284 -11.12 21.34 26.60
CA LEU A 284 -10.76 21.56 28.01
C LEU A 284 -11.14 22.96 28.50
N GLU A 285 -11.52 23.88 27.61
CA GLU A 285 -11.95 25.23 27.93
C GLU A 285 -13.39 25.27 28.44
N THR A 286 -13.89 24.21 29.09
CA THR A 286 -15.23 24.16 29.65
C THR A 286 -15.35 25.07 30.87
N GLY A 287 -15.82 26.31 30.66
CA GLY A 287 -16.53 27.11 31.67
C GLY A 287 -15.75 27.68 32.86
N ARG A 288 -14.41 27.54 32.90
CA ARG A 288 -13.57 28.24 33.89
C ARG A 288 -12.62 29.19 33.15
N THR A 289 -13.06 30.40 32.94
CA THR A 289 -12.19 31.53 32.67
C THR A 289 -11.28 31.68 33.92
N PHE A 290 -10.04 31.22 33.82
CA PHE A 290 -9.01 31.67 34.75
C PHE A 290 -8.83 33.16 34.46
N ALA A 291 -9.46 34.01 35.27
CA ALA A 291 -9.22 35.44 35.21
C ALA A 291 -7.72 35.64 35.49
N VAL A 292 -6.98 36.04 34.49
CA VAL A 292 -5.61 36.52 34.66
C VAL A 292 -5.74 37.78 35.53
N PRO A 293 -5.14 37.85 36.73
CA PRO A 293 -5.18 39.07 37.55
C PRO A 293 -4.57 40.19 36.72
N SER A 294 -5.34 41.22 36.42
CA SER A 294 -4.83 42.42 35.79
C SER A 294 -3.67 42.95 36.64
N SER A 295 -2.46 42.93 36.09
CA SER A 295 -1.27 43.54 36.71
C SER A 295 -1.56 45.03 36.91
N THR A 296 -1.82 45.38 38.15
CA THR A 296 -1.90 46.79 38.61
C THR A 296 -0.55 47.42 38.35
N THR A 297 -0.48 48.28 37.35
CA THR A 297 0.70 49.09 37.06
C THR A 297 0.88 50.12 38.15
N HIS A 298 1.69 49.81 39.18
CA HIS A 298 2.15 50.80 40.12
C HIS A 298 3.12 51.77 39.38
N ARG A 299 2.60 52.95 39.06
CA ARG A 299 3.44 54.10 38.68
C ARG A 299 4.23 54.53 39.90
N LEU A 300 5.49 54.19 39.96
CA LEU A 300 6.43 54.86 40.87
C LEU A 300 6.66 56.26 40.35
N ARG A 301 6.15 57.27 41.12
CA ARG A 301 6.57 58.68 41.00
C ARG A 301 7.89 58.84 41.74
N TYR A 302 8.93 59.16 41.04
CA TYR A 302 10.15 59.72 41.62
C TYR A 302 9.92 61.22 41.87
N GLN A 303 10.15 61.62 43.14
CA GLN A 303 10.45 63.00 43.53
C GLN A 303 11.95 63.14 43.54
#